data_4db3c3f9b2f699ccad909976a3757530
#
_entry.id   4db3c3f9b2f699ccad909976a3757530
#
_cell.length_a   1.000
_cell.length_b   1.000
_cell.length_c   1.000
_cell.angle_alpha   90.00
_cell.angle_beta   90.00
_cell.angle_gamma   90.00
#
_symmetry.space_group_name_H-M   'P 1'
#
loop_
_entity.id
_entity.type
_entity.pdbx_description
1 polymer ?
#
loop_
_entity_poly.entity_id
_entity_poly.type
_entity_poly.pdbx_seq_one_letter_code
_entity_poly.pdbx_strand_id
1 'polypeptide(L)'
;MENSITLPGSDQAKTADAKAWLRFLQVFTLTLGSGLMLAGIIFFFAYNWELMHRFVKLGIAVALILAVFAVTMTVKMSDFTRKIAVSVLCGLVGVFWAIFGQVYQTTADSYVFFLTWACCILVWVYVTDFYPLWAIFIALVSMGVIPLFPDNRWYLTVLMLYGAAWIAFFVFAPKYLPNLSAPPSWFTSILFTIEFGMAVSVVCFVILNEAGMRHAVVALLNLLMAFVVTVATIWCSLRQKNIWLYSMLFIGALSVLECLFLRFLSHDFFVLLLHFMLSTAALVGATFAIVDQYKKWKLEKSETLINKTVIDNGRQRP
;
A
#
# COMPACT_ATOMS: atom_id res chain seq x y z
N MET A 1 -4.61 -18.31 58.39
CA MET A 1 -3.99 -17.12 57.79
C MET A 1 -3.68 -17.48 56.36
N GLU A 2 -4.62 -17.15 55.48
CA GLU A 2 -4.55 -17.50 54.04
C GLU A 2 -3.88 -16.34 53.30
N ASN A 3 -2.62 -16.53 52.91
CA ASN A 3 -1.89 -15.53 52.11
C ASN A 3 -2.40 -15.62 50.67
N SER A 4 -3.33 -14.75 50.31
CA SER A 4 -3.71 -14.52 48.93
C SER A 4 -2.52 -13.89 48.18
N ILE A 5 -1.82 -14.66 47.39
CA ILE A 5 -0.83 -14.18 46.44
C ILE A 5 -1.57 -13.52 45.30
N THR A 6 -1.71 -12.21 45.36
CA THR A 6 -2.18 -11.39 44.23
C THR A 6 -1.06 -11.34 43.19
N LEU A 7 -1.26 -12.00 42.07
CA LEU A 7 -0.37 -11.92 40.91
C LEU A 7 -0.40 -10.49 40.32
N PRO A 8 0.73 -9.78 40.23
CA PRO A 8 0.78 -8.39 39.77
C PRO A 8 0.67 -8.22 38.24
N GLY A 9 -0.12 -9.05 37.56
CA GLY A 9 -0.20 -9.06 36.10
C GLY A 9 -1.55 -8.67 35.50
N SER A 10 -2.66 -8.77 36.24
CA SER A 10 -4.00 -8.64 35.67
C SER A 10 -4.43 -7.20 35.40
N ASP A 11 -4.04 -6.26 36.23
CA ASP A 11 -4.44 -4.86 36.07
C ASP A 11 -3.58 -4.08 35.06
N GLN A 12 -2.30 -4.44 34.92
CA GLN A 12 -1.45 -3.84 33.88
C GLN A 12 -1.86 -4.31 32.48
N ALA A 13 -2.30 -5.55 32.31
CA ALA A 13 -2.80 -6.05 31.02
C ALA A 13 -4.11 -5.35 30.61
N LYS A 14 -5.04 -5.15 31.55
CA LYS A 14 -6.32 -4.44 31.28
C LYS A 14 -6.13 -2.96 30.97
N THR A 15 -5.23 -2.27 31.66
CA THR A 15 -4.95 -0.85 31.39
C THR A 15 -4.17 -0.62 30.10
N ALA A 16 -3.28 -1.55 29.70
CA ALA A 16 -2.60 -1.52 28.41
C ALA A 16 -3.59 -1.70 27.25
N ASP A 17 -4.58 -2.58 27.41
CA ASP A 17 -5.62 -2.83 26.41
C ASP A 17 -6.55 -1.61 26.24
N ALA A 18 -6.97 -0.96 27.32
CA ALA A 18 -7.78 0.27 27.27
C ALA A 18 -7.05 1.44 26.58
N LYS A 19 -5.75 1.63 26.84
CA LYS A 19 -4.95 2.67 26.16
C LYS A 19 -4.76 2.37 24.68
N ALA A 20 -4.59 1.11 24.29
CA ALA A 20 -4.51 0.69 22.90
C ALA A 20 -5.82 0.95 22.15
N TRP A 21 -6.96 0.65 22.78
CA TRP A 21 -8.28 0.96 22.24
C TRP A 21 -8.54 2.45 22.06
N LEU A 22 -8.19 3.28 23.04
CA LEU A 22 -8.33 4.74 22.93
C LEU A 22 -7.47 5.30 21.79
N ARG A 23 -6.24 4.82 21.64
CA ARG A 23 -5.37 5.21 20.51
C ARG A 23 -5.97 4.79 19.17
N PHE A 24 -6.48 3.58 19.07
CA PHE A 24 -7.17 3.10 17.87
C PHE A 24 -8.35 4.00 17.53
N LEU A 25 -9.24 4.29 18.49
CA LEU A 25 -10.40 5.15 18.29
C LEU A 25 -9.98 6.57 17.85
N GLN A 26 -8.94 7.16 18.45
CA GLN A 26 -8.42 8.46 18.04
C GLN A 26 -7.95 8.45 16.59
N VAL A 27 -7.14 7.48 16.22
CA VAL A 27 -6.62 7.34 14.84
C VAL A 27 -7.76 7.12 13.86
N PHE A 28 -8.67 6.21 14.18
CA PHE A 28 -9.83 5.88 13.34
C PHE A 28 -10.75 7.08 13.14
N THR A 29 -11.18 7.73 14.23
CA THR A 29 -12.11 8.88 14.18
C THR A 29 -11.47 10.06 13.44
N LEU A 30 -10.18 10.36 13.69
CA LEU A 30 -9.50 11.46 13.02
C LEU A 30 -9.33 11.19 11.52
N THR A 31 -8.95 9.98 11.14
CA THR A 31 -8.77 9.61 9.73
C THR A 31 -10.10 9.55 8.99
N LEU A 32 -11.11 8.90 9.58
CA LEU A 32 -12.44 8.82 8.99
C LEU A 32 -13.08 10.20 8.91
N GLY A 33 -13.03 11.00 9.99
CA GLY A 33 -13.58 12.36 10.03
C GLY A 33 -12.94 13.28 9.01
N SER A 34 -11.62 13.20 8.83
CA SER A 34 -10.93 13.99 7.79
C SER A 34 -11.32 13.58 6.38
N GLY A 35 -11.50 12.29 6.12
CA GLY A 35 -11.99 11.78 4.84
C GLY A 35 -13.43 12.21 4.54
N LEU A 36 -14.32 12.12 5.54
CA LEU A 36 -15.70 12.57 5.43
C LEU A 36 -15.79 14.10 5.23
N MET A 37 -14.91 14.86 5.88
CA MET A 37 -14.82 16.31 5.68
C MET A 37 -14.45 16.65 4.23
N LEU A 38 -13.44 16.01 3.66
CA LEU A 38 -13.07 16.20 2.25
C LEU A 38 -14.21 15.80 1.31
N ALA A 39 -14.86 14.66 1.57
CA ALA A 39 -16.02 14.22 0.81
C ALA A 39 -17.16 15.24 0.88
N GLY A 40 -17.46 15.77 2.07
CA GLY A 40 -18.47 16.81 2.27
C GLY A 40 -18.18 18.08 1.49
N ILE A 41 -16.92 18.52 1.42
CA ILE A 41 -16.49 19.66 0.61
C ILE A 41 -16.74 19.39 -0.89
N ILE A 42 -16.39 18.20 -1.36
CA ILE A 42 -16.64 17.80 -2.77
C ILE A 42 -18.13 17.80 -3.07
N PHE A 43 -18.97 17.21 -2.20
CA PHE A 43 -20.43 17.21 -2.34
C PHE A 43 -21.02 18.61 -2.30
N PHE A 44 -20.50 19.51 -1.44
CA PHE A 44 -20.93 20.90 -1.41
C PHE A 44 -20.72 21.59 -2.76
N PHE A 45 -19.56 21.44 -3.37
CA PHE A 45 -19.29 22.00 -4.71
C PHE A 45 -20.14 21.34 -5.78
N ALA A 46 -20.29 20.01 -5.74
CA ALA A 46 -21.09 19.28 -6.72
C ALA A 46 -22.57 19.70 -6.70
N TYR A 47 -23.16 19.82 -5.50
CA TYR A 47 -24.56 20.21 -5.32
C TYR A 47 -24.83 21.65 -5.74
N ASN A 48 -23.96 22.60 -5.42
CA ASN A 48 -24.12 24.02 -5.69
C ASN A 48 -23.47 24.44 -7.01
N TRP A 49 -23.09 23.48 -7.86
CA TRP A 49 -22.26 23.77 -9.05
C TRP A 49 -22.86 24.83 -9.97
N GLU A 50 -24.13 24.72 -10.32
CA GLU A 50 -24.81 25.65 -11.26
C GLU A 50 -25.10 27.03 -10.64
N LEU A 51 -25.34 27.08 -9.34
CA LEU A 51 -25.69 28.29 -8.61
C LEU A 51 -24.48 29.22 -8.35
N MET A 52 -23.26 28.67 -8.38
CA MET A 52 -22.07 29.40 -7.99
C MET A 52 -21.31 29.94 -9.19
N HIS A 53 -21.00 31.25 -9.15
CA HIS A 53 -20.13 31.88 -10.15
C HIS A 53 -18.71 31.28 -10.09
N ARG A 54 -18.06 31.16 -11.26
CA ARG A 54 -16.70 30.50 -11.37
C ARG A 54 -15.66 31.02 -10.38
N PHE A 55 -15.61 32.34 -10.17
CA PHE A 55 -14.65 32.95 -9.23
C PHE A 55 -14.99 32.64 -7.78
N VAL A 56 -16.25 32.47 -7.43
CA VAL A 56 -16.69 32.09 -6.07
C VAL A 56 -16.27 30.66 -5.78
N LYS A 57 -16.41 29.71 -6.72
CA LYS A 57 -15.93 28.32 -6.58
C LYS A 57 -14.44 28.29 -6.26
N LEU A 58 -13.63 28.95 -7.08
CA LEU A 58 -12.18 29.01 -6.90
C LEU A 58 -11.80 29.74 -5.62
N GLY A 59 -12.47 30.85 -5.30
CA GLY A 59 -12.24 31.64 -4.09
C GLY A 59 -12.48 30.82 -2.82
N ILE A 60 -13.58 30.07 -2.74
CA ILE A 60 -13.87 29.18 -1.60
C ILE A 60 -12.82 28.08 -1.48
N ALA A 61 -12.43 27.43 -2.58
CA ALA A 61 -11.41 26.40 -2.56
C ALA A 61 -10.06 26.93 -2.03
N VAL A 62 -9.62 28.09 -2.51
CA VAL A 62 -8.40 28.76 -2.02
C VAL A 62 -8.54 29.16 -0.55
N ALA A 63 -9.69 29.72 -0.15
CA ALA A 63 -9.92 30.10 1.25
C ALA A 63 -9.86 28.89 2.19
N LEU A 64 -10.41 27.72 1.78
CA LEU A 64 -10.31 26.47 2.55
C LEU A 64 -8.85 26.00 2.68
N ILE A 65 -8.07 26.04 1.59
CA ILE A 65 -6.64 25.68 1.61
C ILE A 65 -5.90 26.59 2.59
N LEU A 66 -6.09 27.91 2.48
CA LEU A 66 -5.44 28.89 3.36
C LEU A 66 -5.86 28.73 4.83
N ALA A 67 -7.14 28.45 5.09
CA ALA A 67 -7.65 28.21 6.44
C ALA A 67 -7.01 26.98 7.08
N VAL A 68 -6.98 25.83 6.37
CA VAL A 68 -6.35 24.60 6.89
C VAL A 68 -4.85 24.79 7.03
N PHE A 69 -4.20 25.48 6.11
CA PHE A 69 -2.79 25.81 6.20
C PHE A 69 -2.49 26.67 7.46
N ALA A 70 -3.25 27.74 7.65
CA ALA A 70 -3.10 28.62 8.82
C ALA A 70 -3.31 27.85 10.13
N VAL A 71 -4.35 27.03 10.23
CA VAL A 71 -4.60 26.18 11.40
C VAL A 71 -3.43 25.21 11.64
N THR A 72 -2.91 24.59 10.59
CA THR A 72 -1.79 23.65 10.69
C THR A 72 -0.50 24.31 11.19
N MET A 73 -0.28 25.60 10.85
CA MET A 73 0.90 26.34 11.24
C MET A 73 0.78 27.01 12.63
N THR A 74 -0.42 27.48 13.01
CA THR A 74 -0.62 28.29 14.22
C THR A 74 -1.03 27.48 15.44
N VAL A 75 -1.81 26.41 15.24
CA VAL A 75 -2.36 25.63 16.34
C VAL A 75 -1.35 24.58 16.80
N LYS A 76 -1.09 24.53 18.12
CA LYS A 76 -0.31 23.45 18.75
C LYS A 76 -1.13 22.16 18.72
N MET A 77 -0.71 21.19 17.94
CA MET A 77 -1.38 19.89 17.83
C MET A 77 -0.37 18.75 17.93
N SER A 78 -0.85 17.54 18.19
CA SER A 78 -0.01 16.36 18.23
C SER A 78 0.60 16.11 16.84
N ASP A 79 1.76 15.45 16.81
CA ASP A 79 2.48 15.13 15.57
C ASP A 79 1.61 14.36 14.57
N PHE A 80 0.84 13.38 15.08
CA PHE A 80 -0.09 12.62 14.26
C PHE A 80 -1.23 13.48 13.69
N THR A 81 -1.83 14.36 14.51
CA THR A 81 -2.89 15.30 14.07
C THR A 81 -2.38 16.24 12.99
N ARG A 82 -1.15 16.73 13.12
CA ARG A 82 -0.49 17.58 12.11
C ARG A 82 -0.32 16.82 10.79
N LYS A 83 0.13 15.56 10.83
CA LYS A 83 0.27 14.71 9.64
C LYS A 83 -1.07 14.52 8.91
N ILE A 84 -2.16 14.31 9.66
CA ILE A 84 -3.50 14.24 9.08
C ILE A 84 -3.94 15.60 8.50
N ALA A 85 -3.72 16.70 9.20
CA ALA A 85 -4.07 18.04 8.71
C ALA A 85 -3.34 18.38 7.39
N VAL A 86 -2.04 18.03 7.28
CA VAL A 86 -1.29 18.17 6.03
C VAL A 86 -1.87 17.25 4.93
N SER A 87 -2.32 16.05 5.27
CA SER A 87 -2.97 15.16 4.30
C SER A 87 -4.29 15.76 3.78
N VAL A 88 -5.08 16.39 4.66
CA VAL A 88 -6.29 17.14 4.26
C VAL A 88 -5.92 18.31 3.34
N LEU A 89 -4.87 19.05 3.67
CA LEU A 89 -4.36 20.16 2.83
C LEU A 89 -3.99 19.66 1.43
N CYS A 90 -3.27 18.55 1.34
CA CYS A 90 -2.93 17.91 0.06
C CYS A 90 -4.18 17.46 -0.73
N GLY A 91 -5.21 16.96 -0.03
CA GLY A 91 -6.50 16.62 -0.63
C GLY A 91 -7.23 17.85 -1.18
N LEU A 92 -7.25 18.97 -0.42
CA LEU A 92 -7.87 20.22 -0.87
C LEU A 92 -7.20 20.82 -2.11
N VAL A 93 -5.88 20.65 -2.26
CA VAL A 93 -5.17 21.01 -3.50
C VAL A 93 -5.72 20.24 -4.68
N GLY A 94 -6.03 18.94 -4.51
CA GLY A 94 -6.70 18.15 -5.56
C GLY A 94 -8.11 18.64 -5.87
N VAL A 95 -8.89 18.98 -4.85
CA VAL A 95 -10.23 19.57 -5.03
C VAL A 95 -10.13 20.89 -5.81
N PHE A 96 -9.16 21.74 -5.50
CA PHE A 96 -8.92 22.99 -6.25
C PHE A 96 -8.61 22.70 -7.72
N TRP A 97 -7.73 21.76 -8.02
CA TRP A 97 -7.39 21.40 -9.40
C TRP A 97 -8.59 20.81 -10.16
N ALA A 98 -9.43 20.01 -9.48
CA ALA A 98 -10.65 19.47 -10.07
C ALA A 98 -11.65 20.59 -10.42
N ILE A 99 -11.85 21.56 -9.51
CA ILE A 99 -12.69 22.73 -9.75
C ILE A 99 -12.12 23.57 -10.90
N PHE A 100 -10.82 23.83 -10.91
CA PHE A 100 -10.14 24.59 -11.95
C PHE A 100 -10.34 23.96 -13.34
N GLY A 101 -10.09 22.65 -13.44
CA GLY A 101 -10.27 21.91 -14.70
C GLY A 101 -11.70 21.98 -15.24
N GLN A 102 -12.69 21.86 -14.36
CA GLN A 102 -14.10 21.96 -14.77
C GLN A 102 -14.54 23.39 -15.09
N VAL A 103 -14.07 24.39 -14.35
CA VAL A 103 -14.42 25.81 -14.59
C VAL A 103 -13.88 26.30 -15.93
N TYR A 104 -12.64 25.93 -16.24
CA TYR A 104 -11.99 26.38 -17.48
C TYR A 104 -12.14 25.39 -18.65
N GLN A 105 -12.89 24.28 -18.44
CA GLN A 105 -13.09 23.24 -19.46
C GLN A 105 -11.77 22.87 -20.16
N THR A 106 -10.72 22.74 -19.35
CA THR A 106 -9.42 22.37 -19.90
C THR A 106 -9.56 21.00 -20.55
N THR A 107 -9.35 20.93 -21.86
CA THR A 107 -9.30 19.67 -22.62
C THR A 107 -8.06 18.84 -22.28
N ALA A 108 -7.39 19.19 -21.18
CA ALA A 108 -6.22 18.48 -20.71
C ALA A 108 -6.58 17.03 -20.38
N ASP A 109 -5.79 16.12 -20.91
CA ASP A 109 -5.89 14.70 -20.60
C ASP A 109 -5.84 14.48 -19.09
N SER A 110 -6.52 13.45 -18.60
CA SER A 110 -6.61 13.14 -17.16
C SER A 110 -5.24 13.00 -16.48
N TYR A 111 -4.20 12.58 -17.21
CA TYR A 111 -2.85 12.45 -16.66
C TYR A 111 -2.23 13.78 -16.23
N VAL A 112 -2.53 14.87 -16.95
CA VAL A 112 -2.03 16.22 -16.61
C VAL A 112 -2.58 16.66 -15.25
N PHE A 113 -3.87 16.40 -14.99
CA PHE A 113 -4.50 16.69 -13.71
C PHE A 113 -3.76 16.00 -12.55
N PHE A 114 -3.53 14.68 -12.66
CA PHE A 114 -2.90 13.91 -11.59
C PHE A 114 -1.44 14.29 -11.38
N LEU A 115 -0.67 14.51 -12.44
CA LEU A 115 0.73 14.94 -12.35
C LEU A 115 0.87 16.35 -11.76
N THR A 116 0.00 17.28 -12.14
CA THR A 116 0.01 18.63 -11.59
C THR A 116 -0.31 18.61 -10.10
N TRP A 117 -1.34 17.83 -9.70
CA TRP A 117 -1.66 17.64 -8.30
C TRP A 117 -0.48 17.03 -7.52
N ALA A 118 0.10 15.95 -8.02
CA ALA A 118 1.29 15.31 -7.41
C ALA A 118 2.44 16.31 -7.27
N CYS A 119 2.74 17.09 -8.30
CA CYS A 119 3.79 18.12 -8.27
C CYS A 119 3.56 19.16 -7.16
N CYS A 120 2.32 19.64 -7.01
CA CYS A 120 1.98 20.62 -5.98
C CYS A 120 2.12 20.09 -4.55
N ILE A 121 1.89 18.80 -4.32
CA ILE A 121 1.97 18.23 -2.97
C ILE A 121 3.32 17.61 -2.64
N LEU A 122 4.24 17.44 -3.59
CA LEU A 122 5.52 16.74 -3.42
C LEU A 122 6.31 17.22 -2.20
N VAL A 123 6.44 18.53 -2.02
CA VAL A 123 7.21 19.12 -0.90
C VAL A 123 6.57 18.74 0.44
N TRP A 124 5.25 18.77 0.53
CA TRP A 124 4.51 18.41 1.74
C TRP A 124 4.62 16.93 2.07
N VAL A 125 4.58 16.06 1.06
CA VAL A 125 4.77 14.60 1.20
C VAL A 125 6.15 14.31 1.79
N TYR A 126 7.19 14.97 1.28
CA TYR A 126 8.56 14.78 1.73
C TYR A 126 8.78 15.31 3.16
N VAL A 127 8.33 16.55 3.44
CA VAL A 127 8.55 17.19 4.75
C VAL A 127 7.75 16.52 5.87
N THR A 128 6.56 16.00 5.56
CA THR A 128 5.68 15.40 6.58
C THR A 128 6.15 14.02 7.03
N ASP A 129 6.92 13.31 6.22
CA ASP A 129 7.38 11.92 6.48
C ASP A 129 6.24 11.03 6.99
N PHE A 130 5.16 10.94 6.20
CA PHE A 130 3.94 10.20 6.53
C PHE A 130 3.60 9.19 5.44
N TYR A 131 3.83 7.91 5.70
CA TYR A 131 3.71 6.86 4.71
C TYR A 131 2.33 6.71 4.06
N PRO A 132 1.18 6.93 4.75
CA PRO A 132 -0.11 6.99 4.06
C PRO A 132 -0.19 8.10 3.00
N LEU A 133 0.44 9.27 3.26
CA LEU A 133 0.50 10.36 2.28
C LEU A 133 1.42 10.01 1.10
N TRP A 134 2.53 9.28 1.35
CA TRP A 134 3.35 8.70 0.28
C TRP A 134 2.57 7.72 -0.60
N ALA A 135 1.69 6.89 0.00
CA ALA A 135 0.84 5.98 -0.77
C ALA A 135 -0.12 6.73 -1.70
N ILE A 136 -0.73 7.82 -1.21
CA ILE A 136 -1.57 8.72 -2.04
C ILE A 136 -0.74 9.35 -3.15
N PHE A 137 0.46 9.84 -2.85
CA PHE A 137 1.36 10.43 -3.83
C PHE A 137 1.74 9.45 -4.95
N ILE A 138 2.13 8.21 -4.58
CA ILE A 138 2.42 7.16 -5.56
C ILE A 138 1.20 6.87 -6.43
N ALA A 139 0.01 6.77 -5.84
CA ALA A 139 -1.23 6.56 -6.59
C ALA A 139 -1.49 7.68 -7.61
N LEU A 140 -1.30 8.95 -7.22
CA LEU A 140 -1.44 10.10 -8.11
C LEU A 140 -0.43 10.08 -9.25
N VAL A 141 0.85 9.82 -8.94
CA VAL A 141 1.88 9.69 -9.97
C VAL A 141 1.58 8.51 -10.90
N SER A 142 1.09 7.38 -10.35
CA SER A 142 0.69 6.22 -11.16
C SER A 142 -0.47 6.56 -12.11
N MET A 143 -1.50 7.24 -11.62
CA MET A 143 -2.63 7.70 -12.44
C MET A 143 -2.22 8.70 -13.52
N GLY A 144 -1.13 9.43 -13.28
CA GLY A 144 -0.56 10.36 -14.26
C GLY A 144 0.37 9.68 -15.27
N VAL A 145 1.20 8.74 -14.84
CA VAL A 145 2.24 8.12 -15.69
C VAL A 145 1.70 6.96 -16.53
N ILE A 146 0.83 6.12 -15.97
CA ILE A 146 0.32 4.93 -16.65
C ILE A 146 -0.39 5.26 -17.98
N PRO A 147 -1.25 6.28 -18.07
CA PRO A 147 -1.91 6.64 -19.33
C PRO A 147 -0.99 7.20 -20.43
N LEU A 148 0.25 7.57 -20.09
CA LEU A 148 1.22 8.03 -21.10
C LEU A 148 1.71 6.90 -22.01
N PHE A 149 1.47 5.65 -21.66
CA PHE A 149 1.91 4.46 -22.38
C PHE A 149 0.72 3.60 -22.85
N PRO A 150 -0.26 4.15 -23.59
CA PRO A 150 -1.40 3.38 -24.07
C PRO A 150 -0.93 2.35 -25.12
N ASP A 151 -1.44 1.12 -25.01
CA ASP A 151 -1.40 0.06 -26.03
C ASP A 151 -0.02 -0.26 -26.65
N ASN A 152 1.07 0.07 -25.96
CA ASN A 152 2.39 -0.29 -26.42
C ASN A 152 2.77 -1.71 -25.97
N ARG A 153 3.43 -2.46 -26.85
CA ARG A 153 4.02 -3.77 -26.53
C ARG A 153 4.91 -3.77 -25.28
N TRP A 154 5.48 -2.61 -24.94
CA TRP A 154 6.35 -2.39 -23.78
C TRP A 154 5.59 -2.00 -22.51
N TYR A 155 4.28 -1.85 -22.57
CA TYR A 155 3.46 -1.34 -21.44
C TYR A 155 3.70 -2.11 -20.14
N LEU A 156 3.63 -3.44 -20.17
CA LEU A 156 3.85 -4.27 -18.98
C LEU A 156 5.29 -4.16 -18.47
N THR A 157 6.29 -4.11 -19.37
CA THR A 157 7.69 -3.93 -18.99
C THR A 157 7.90 -2.60 -18.28
N VAL A 158 7.35 -1.51 -18.84
CA VAL A 158 7.45 -0.15 -18.26
C VAL A 158 6.76 -0.10 -16.90
N LEU A 159 5.60 -0.73 -16.76
CA LEU A 159 4.85 -0.77 -15.52
C LEU A 159 5.62 -1.51 -14.41
N MET A 160 6.23 -2.65 -14.72
CA MET A 160 7.08 -3.38 -13.78
C MET A 160 8.36 -2.60 -13.41
N LEU A 161 9.00 -1.94 -14.37
CA LEU A 161 10.15 -1.08 -14.08
C LEU A 161 9.76 0.11 -13.19
N TYR A 162 8.60 0.69 -13.42
CA TYR A 162 8.05 1.76 -12.59
C TYR A 162 7.81 1.31 -11.15
N GLY A 163 7.16 0.17 -10.93
CA GLY A 163 6.94 -0.38 -9.59
C GLY A 163 8.25 -0.75 -8.88
N ALA A 164 9.17 -1.40 -9.60
CA ALA A 164 10.51 -1.71 -9.09
C ALA A 164 11.29 -0.44 -8.70
N ALA A 165 11.15 0.66 -9.46
CA ALA A 165 11.77 1.94 -9.14
C ALA A 165 11.25 2.53 -7.81
N TRP A 166 9.94 2.42 -7.52
CA TRP A 166 9.38 2.83 -6.23
C TRP A 166 9.91 1.98 -5.08
N ILE A 167 9.98 0.66 -5.25
CA ILE A 167 10.57 -0.24 -4.24
C ILE A 167 12.03 0.14 -3.99
N ALA A 168 12.83 0.32 -5.05
CA ALA A 168 14.21 0.73 -4.94
C ALA A 168 14.36 2.10 -4.25
N PHE A 169 13.51 3.07 -4.61
CA PHE A 169 13.49 4.37 -3.96
C PHE A 169 13.32 4.23 -2.44
N PHE A 170 12.30 3.52 -1.96
CA PHE A 170 12.06 3.38 -0.51
C PHE A 170 13.08 2.49 0.21
N VAL A 171 13.80 1.63 -0.49
CA VAL A 171 14.90 0.84 0.10
C VAL A 171 16.16 1.68 0.25
N PHE A 172 16.47 2.54 -0.73
CA PHE A 172 17.72 3.28 -0.77
C PHE A 172 17.60 4.72 -0.29
N ALA A 173 16.51 5.42 -0.57
CA ALA A 173 16.34 6.84 -0.25
C ALA A 173 16.51 7.19 1.25
N PRO A 174 16.05 6.37 2.22
CA PRO A 174 16.27 6.68 3.64
C PRO A 174 17.75 6.75 4.06
N LYS A 175 18.66 6.20 3.25
CA LYS A 175 20.11 6.28 3.51
C LYS A 175 20.71 7.62 3.10
N TYR A 176 20.08 8.31 2.16
CA TYR A 176 20.60 9.53 1.54
C TYR A 176 19.77 10.77 1.88
N LEU A 177 18.50 10.58 2.22
CA LEU A 177 17.56 11.67 2.53
C LEU A 177 17.30 11.73 4.04
N PRO A 178 17.83 12.76 4.73
CA PRO A 178 17.82 12.82 6.21
C PRO A 178 16.42 12.93 6.81
N ASN A 179 15.45 13.46 6.06
CA ASN A 179 14.08 13.65 6.54
C ASN A 179 13.16 12.44 6.24
N LEU A 180 13.65 11.43 5.53
CA LEU A 180 12.86 10.25 5.20
C LEU A 180 13.22 9.12 6.17
N SER A 181 12.26 8.74 7.00
CA SER A 181 12.42 7.59 7.91
C SER A 181 12.44 6.25 7.13
N ALA A 182 12.89 5.18 7.79
CA ALA A 182 12.80 3.85 7.19
C ALA A 182 11.32 3.44 7.00
N PRO A 183 10.95 2.87 5.83
CA PRO A 183 9.56 2.52 5.56
C PRO A 183 9.05 1.45 6.52
N PRO A 184 7.82 1.60 7.04
CA PRO A 184 7.21 0.59 7.88
C PRO A 184 6.90 -0.67 7.07
N SER A 185 6.91 -1.82 7.75
CA SER A 185 6.73 -3.14 7.10
C SER A 185 5.42 -3.26 6.32
N TRP A 186 4.33 -2.64 6.78
CA TRP A 186 3.06 -2.64 6.07
C TRP A 186 3.15 -1.94 4.70
N PHE A 187 3.87 -0.82 4.63
CA PHE A 187 4.01 -0.04 3.39
C PHE A 187 4.86 -0.79 2.36
N THR A 188 6.00 -1.32 2.78
CA THR A 188 6.83 -2.16 1.89
C THR A 188 6.08 -3.42 1.44
N SER A 189 5.30 -4.03 2.33
CA SER A 189 4.47 -5.19 1.97
C SER A 189 3.44 -4.86 0.89
N ILE A 190 2.80 -3.70 0.96
CA ILE A 190 1.85 -3.24 -0.08
C ILE A 190 2.57 -3.07 -1.41
N LEU A 191 3.72 -2.39 -1.44
CA LEU A 191 4.48 -2.18 -2.68
C LEU A 191 4.90 -3.52 -3.30
N PHE A 192 5.46 -4.44 -2.51
CA PHE A 192 5.83 -5.76 -2.99
C PHE A 192 4.61 -6.58 -3.44
N THR A 193 3.46 -6.44 -2.78
CA THR A 193 2.23 -7.15 -3.17
C THR A 193 1.72 -6.67 -4.53
N ILE A 194 1.72 -5.36 -4.77
CA ILE A 194 1.31 -4.78 -6.07
C ILE A 194 2.26 -5.25 -7.17
N GLU A 195 3.56 -5.14 -6.95
CA GLU A 195 4.58 -5.50 -7.93
C GLU A 195 4.57 -7.01 -8.23
N PHE A 196 4.44 -7.85 -7.20
CA PHE A 196 4.31 -9.29 -7.36
C PHE A 196 3.00 -9.68 -8.07
N GLY A 197 1.89 -9.00 -7.77
CA GLY A 197 0.62 -9.18 -8.47
C GLY A 197 0.74 -8.87 -9.97
N MET A 198 1.46 -7.81 -10.34
CA MET A 198 1.79 -7.50 -11.73
C MET A 198 2.65 -8.59 -12.37
N ALA A 199 3.67 -9.08 -11.67
CA ALA A 199 4.52 -10.17 -12.15
C ALA A 199 3.72 -11.44 -12.44
N VAL A 200 2.83 -11.85 -11.54
CA VAL A 200 1.92 -12.99 -11.73
C VAL A 200 0.99 -12.75 -12.92
N SER A 201 0.41 -11.55 -13.05
CA SER A 201 -0.47 -11.19 -14.17
C SER A 201 0.25 -11.29 -15.52
N VAL A 202 1.50 -10.88 -15.59
CA VAL A 202 2.36 -11.02 -16.78
C VAL A 202 2.57 -12.48 -17.15
N VAL A 203 2.89 -13.33 -16.17
CA VAL A 203 3.09 -14.76 -16.39
C VAL A 203 1.78 -15.40 -16.89
N CYS A 204 0.65 -15.11 -16.24
CA CYS A 204 -0.66 -15.61 -16.65
C CYS A 204 -1.03 -15.13 -18.06
N PHE A 205 -0.75 -13.85 -18.38
CA PHE A 205 -1.01 -13.31 -19.72
C PHE A 205 -0.19 -14.03 -20.80
N VAL A 206 1.09 -14.31 -20.57
CA VAL A 206 1.95 -15.05 -21.50
C VAL A 206 1.47 -16.50 -21.66
N ILE A 207 1.01 -17.13 -20.57
CA ILE A 207 0.49 -18.49 -20.62
C ILE A 207 -0.80 -18.55 -21.46
N LEU A 208 -1.74 -17.63 -21.27
CA LEU A 208 -3.06 -17.67 -21.88
C LEU A 208 -3.10 -17.13 -23.31
N ASN A 209 -2.19 -16.21 -23.68
CA ASN A 209 -2.22 -15.53 -24.96
C ASN A 209 -1.12 -16.02 -25.91
N GLU A 210 -1.51 -16.68 -26.99
CA GLU A 210 -0.58 -17.02 -28.08
C GLU A 210 -0.03 -15.78 -28.80
N ALA A 211 -0.82 -14.72 -28.89
CA ALA A 211 -0.41 -13.42 -29.43
C ALA A 211 0.70 -12.75 -28.60
N GLY A 212 0.75 -13.01 -27.29
CA GLY A 212 1.81 -12.52 -26.39
C GLY A 212 3.20 -13.03 -26.78
N MET A 213 3.31 -14.18 -27.41
CA MET A 213 4.56 -14.77 -27.90
C MET A 213 5.02 -14.23 -29.26
N ARG A 214 4.17 -13.51 -29.99
CA ARG A 214 4.59 -12.90 -31.29
C ARG A 214 5.77 -11.95 -31.17
N HIS A 215 6.00 -11.40 -29.99
CA HIS A 215 7.15 -10.56 -29.68
C HIS A 215 8.05 -11.25 -28.63
N ALA A 216 8.68 -12.32 -29.01
CA ALA A 216 9.47 -13.19 -28.12
C ALA A 216 10.45 -12.43 -27.21
N VAL A 217 11.09 -11.38 -27.72
CA VAL A 217 12.04 -10.57 -26.93
C VAL A 217 11.31 -9.86 -25.77
N VAL A 218 10.15 -9.24 -26.03
CA VAL A 218 9.39 -8.51 -25.00
C VAL A 218 8.80 -9.50 -24.00
N ALA A 219 8.28 -10.61 -24.46
CA ALA A 219 7.78 -11.69 -23.59
C ALA A 219 8.89 -12.23 -22.69
N LEU A 220 10.07 -12.48 -23.23
CA LEU A 220 11.23 -12.93 -22.47
C LEU A 220 11.67 -11.91 -21.41
N LEU A 221 11.74 -10.63 -21.76
CA LEU A 221 12.07 -9.55 -20.80
C LEU A 221 11.02 -9.47 -19.68
N ASN A 222 9.74 -9.54 -20.01
CA ASN A 222 8.66 -9.54 -19.01
C ASN A 222 8.75 -10.74 -18.08
N LEU A 223 9.04 -11.93 -18.60
CA LEU A 223 9.22 -13.14 -17.78
C LEU A 223 10.46 -13.06 -16.91
N LEU A 224 11.57 -12.50 -17.40
CA LEU A 224 12.78 -12.26 -16.61
C LEU A 224 12.50 -11.27 -15.48
N MET A 225 11.80 -10.17 -15.76
CA MET A 225 11.38 -9.22 -14.72
C MET A 225 10.46 -9.87 -13.68
N ALA A 226 9.46 -10.65 -14.12
CA ALA A 226 8.57 -11.38 -13.23
C ALA A 226 9.35 -12.36 -12.33
N PHE A 227 10.34 -13.05 -12.88
CA PHE A 227 11.23 -13.92 -12.12
C PHE A 227 12.03 -13.15 -11.07
N VAL A 228 12.65 -12.02 -11.44
CA VAL A 228 13.41 -11.17 -10.50
C VAL A 228 12.53 -10.66 -9.38
N VAL A 229 11.31 -10.18 -9.69
CA VAL A 229 10.34 -9.71 -8.70
C VAL A 229 9.92 -10.84 -7.76
N THR A 230 9.68 -12.04 -8.29
CA THR A 230 9.32 -13.21 -7.49
C THR A 230 10.45 -13.58 -6.52
N VAL A 231 11.70 -13.66 -7.00
CA VAL A 231 12.87 -13.93 -6.16
C VAL A 231 13.05 -12.86 -5.08
N ALA A 232 12.91 -11.58 -5.44
CA ALA A 232 12.98 -10.47 -4.50
C ALA A 232 11.89 -10.56 -3.43
N THR A 233 10.66 -10.94 -3.82
CA THR A 233 9.53 -11.13 -2.89
C THR A 233 9.78 -12.30 -1.94
N ILE A 234 10.29 -13.43 -2.43
CA ILE A 234 10.70 -14.58 -1.60
C ILE A 234 11.76 -14.15 -0.59
N TRP A 235 12.83 -13.50 -1.07
CA TRP A 235 13.94 -13.05 -0.21
C TRP A 235 13.45 -12.07 0.87
N CYS A 236 12.62 -11.09 0.49
CA CYS A 236 12.07 -10.12 1.41
C CYS A 236 11.14 -10.76 2.46
N SER A 237 10.28 -11.70 2.02
CA SER A 237 9.37 -12.46 2.88
C SER A 237 10.13 -13.27 3.96
N LEU A 238 11.16 -13.99 3.55
CA LEU A 238 11.96 -14.82 4.45
C LEU A 238 12.81 -13.97 5.39
N ARG A 239 13.47 -12.92 4.88
CA ARG A 239 14.34 -12.05 5.67
C ARG A 239 13.57 -11.24 6.71
N GLN A 240 12.40 -10.71 6.34
CA GLN A 240 11.55 -9.93 7.25
C GLN A 240 10.60 -10.80 8.08
N LYS A 241 10.57 -12.12 7.85
CA LYS A 241 9.61 -13.07 8.47
C LYS A 241 8.16 -12.56 8.28
N ASN A 242 7.85 -12.07 7.08
CA ASN A 242 6.58 -11.43 6.77
C ASN A 242 5.61 -12.47 6.19
N ILE A 243 4.67 -12.90 7.04
CA ILE A 243 3.67 -13.91 6.68
C ILE A 243 2.75 -13.45 5.54
N TRP A 244 2.47 -12.15 5.44
CA TRP A 244 1.66 -11.60 4.36
C TRP A 244 2.30 -11.84 2.99
N LEU A 245 3.55 -11.45 2.80
CA LEU A 245 4.28 -11.69 1.55
C LEU A 245 4.44 -13.18 1.26
N TYR A 246 4.67 -13.98 2.31
CA TYR A 246 4.75 -15.44 2.18
C TYR A 246 3.44 -16.04 1.68
N SER A 247 2.29 -15.58 2.17
CA SER A 247 0.97 -16.01 1.71
C SER A 247 0.70 -15.59 0.26
N MET A 248 1.14 -14.39 -0.15
CA MET A 248 1.00 -13.91 -1.53
C MET A 248 1.74 -14.80 -2.54
N LEU A 249 2.90 -15.36 -2.16
CA LEU A 249 3.63 -16.30 -3.01
C LEU A 249 2.80 -17.56 -3.34
N PHE A 250 2.07 -18.11 -2.35
CA PHE A 250 1.18 -19.25 -2.60
C PHE A 250 0.00 -18.89 -3.49
N ILE A 251 -0.60 -17.71 -3.27
CA ILE A 251 -1.70 -17.22 -4.11
C ILE A 251 -1.21 -17.04 -5.55
N GLY A 252 -0.02 -16.45 -5.75
CA GLY A 252 0.56 -16.30 -7.08
C GLY A 252 0.88 -17.63 -7.75
N ALA A 253 1.47 -18.58 -7.02
CA ALA A 253 1.75 -19.92 -7.53
C ALA A 253 0.45 -20.65 -7.94
N LEU A 254 -0.60 -20.54 -7.11
CA LEU A 254 -1.90 -21.12 -7.42
C LEU A 254 -2.51 -20.47 -8.67
N SER A 255 -2.45 -19.14 -8.81
CA SER A 255 -2.95 -18.44 -10.00
C SER A 255 -2.24 -18.87 -11.28
N VAL A 256 -0.93 -19.07 -11.24
CA VAL A 256 -0.17 -19.58 -12.40
C VAL A 256 -0.58 -21.03 -12.73
N LEU A 257 -0.76 -21.86 -11.71
CA LEU A 257 -1.23 -23.24 -11.88
C LEU A 257 -2.61 -23.28 -12.54
N GLU A 258 -3.54 -22.43 -12.09
CA GLU A 258 -4.87 -22.28 -12.69
C GLU A 258 -4.79 -21.89 -14.18
N CYS A 259 -3.94 -20.91 -14.51
CA CYS A 259 -3.73 -20.49 -15.90
C CYS A 259 -3.17 -21.64 -16.78
N LEU A 260 -2.25 -22.45 -16.25
CA LEU A 260 -1.74 -23.64 -16.95
C LEU A 260 -2.84 -24.69 -17.18
N PHE A 261 -3.67 -24.93 -16.19
CA PHE A 261 -4.81 -25.83 -16.35
C PHE A 261 -5.78 -25.34 -17.42
N LEU A 262 -6.16 -24.07 -17.38
CA LEU A 262 -7.07 -23.47 -18.37
C LEU A 262 -6.52 -23.57 -19.80
N ARG A 263 -5.19 -23.52 -19.96
CA ARG A 263 -4.56 -23.61 -21.28
C ARG A 263 -4.47 -25.03 -21.81
N PHE A 264 -4.11 -26.02 -20.99
CA PHE A 264 -3.70 -27.34 -21.44
C PHE A 264 -4.74 -28.43 -21.22
N LEU A 265 -5.75 -28.22 -20.35
CA LEU A 265 -6.78 -29.24 -20.13
C LEU A 265 -8.01 -29.03 -21.03
N SER A 266 -8.59 -30.16 -21.45
CA SER A 266 -9.87 -30.16 -22.15
C SER A 266 -11.00 -29.65 -21.24
N HIS A 267 -12.06 -29.08 -21.85
CA HIS A 267 -13.21 -28.56 -21.12
C HIS A 267 -14.24 -29.64 -20.76
N ASP A 268 -13.83 -30.92 -20.70
CA ASP A 268 -14.70 -32.03 -20.33
C ASP A 268 -15.06 -31.96 -18.84
N PHE A 269 -16.30 -32.32 -18.52
CA PHE A 269 -16.83 -32.20 -17.16
C PHE A 269 -15.96 -32.93 -16.10
N PHE A 270 -15.48 -34.14 -16.42
CA PHE A 270 -14.61 -34.89 -15.50
C PHE A 270 -13.26 -34.20 -15.26
N VAL A 271 -12.69 -33.56 -16.28
CA VAL A 271 -11.43 -32.81 -16.19
C VAL A 271 -11.62 -31.57 -15.34
N LEU A 272 -12.75 -30.86 -15.52
CA LEU A 272 -13.09 -29.70 -14.67
C LEU A 272 -13.30 -30.09 -13.20
N LEU A 273 -13.95 -31.24 -12.94
CA LEU A 273 -14.15 -31.74 -11.58
C LEU A 273 -12.81 -32.10 -10.92
N LEU A 274 -11.95 -32.82 -11.66
CA LEU A 274 -10.60 -33.17 -11.18
C LEU A 274 -9.77 -31.92 -10.88
N HIS A 275 -9.83 -30.94 -11.79
CA HIS A 275 -9.17 -29.64 -11.59
C HIS A 275 -9.63 -28.96 -10.32
N PHE A 276 -10.95 -28.84 -10.09
CA PHE A 276 -11.51 -28.26 -8.87
C PHE A 276 -11.00 -28.97 -7.60
N MET A 277 -10.95 -30.29 -7.62
CA MET A 277 -10.43 -31.08 -6.49
C MET A 277 -8.94 -30.81 -6.25
N LEU A 278 -8.12 -30.76 -7.31
CA LEU A 278 -6.67 -30.49 -7.20
C LEU A 278 -6.40 -29.06 -6.70
N SER A 279 -7.13 -28.08 -7.19
CA SER A 279 -7.03 -26.69 -6.76
C SER A 279 -7.42 -26.53 -5.29
N THR A 280 -8.49 -27.21 -4.87
CA THR A 280 -8.91 -27.23 -3.46
C THR A 280 -7.84 -27.89 -2.57
N ALA A 281 -7.27 -29.02 -3.01
CA ALA A 281 -6.19 -29.69 -2.27
C ALA A 281 -4.94 -28.83 -2.19
N ALA A 282 -4.56 -28.13 -3.27
CA ALA A 282 -3.44 -27.20 -3.29
C ALA A 282 -3.65 -26.02 -2.32
N LEU A 283 -4.86 -25.46 -2.27
CA LEU A 283 -5.21 -24.39 -1.33
C LEU A 283 -5.12 -24.84 0.13
N VAL A 284 -5.61 -26.05 0.42
CA VAL A 284 -5.49 -26.64 1.77
C VAL A 284 -4.03 -26.87 2.13
N GLY A 285 -3.23 -27.44 1.23
CA GLY A 285 -1.78 -27.65 1.43
C GLY A 285 -1.04 -26.33 1.65
N ALA A 286 -1.33 -25.31 0.87
CA ALA A 286 -0.79 -23.96 1.05
C ALA A 286 -1.13 -23.38 2.44
N THR A 287 -2.38 -23.55 2.89
CA THR A 287 -2.82 -23.10 4.21
C THR A 287 -2.02 -23.77 5.32
N PHE A 288 -1.82 -25.09 5.26
CA PHE A 288 -0.98 -25.81 6.23
C PHE A 288 0.46 -25.31 6.23
N ALA A 289 1.07 -25.10 5.06
CA ALA A 289 2.44 -24.60 4.93
C ALA A 289 2.59 -23.19 5.54
N ILE A 290 1.62 -22.30 5.30
CA ILE A 290 1.59 -20.93 5.84
C ILE A 290 1.47 -20.99 7.38
N VAL A 291 0.57 -21.82 7.92
CA VAL A 291 0.37 -21.95 9.36
C VAL A 291 1.61 -22.55 10.05
N ASP A 292 2.24 -23.56 9.46
CA ASP A 292 3.48 -24.16 9.98
C ASP A 292 4.63 -23.14 10.00
N GLN A 293 4.82 -22.41 8.90
CA GLN A 293 5.84 -21.36 8.82
C GLN A 293 5.59 -20.22 9.82
N TYR A 294 4.33 -19.83 10.02
CA TYR A 294 3.95 -18.83 11.01
C TYR A 294 4.30 -19.28 12.43
N LYS A 295 4.00 -20.55 12.77
CA LYS A 295 4.35 -21.13 14.07
C LYS A 295 5.87 -21.12 14.30
N LYS A 296 6.65 -21.53 13.29
CA LYS A 296 8.13 -21.52 13.37
C LYS A 296 8.66 -20.10 13.64
N TRP A 297 8.22 -19.12 12.88
CA TRP A 297 8.66 -17.73 13.07
C TRP A 297 8.21 -17.14 14.41
N LYS A 298 7.04 -17.53 14.91
CA LYS A 298 6.57 -17.13 16.24
C LYS A 298 7.44 -17.71 17.36
N LEU A 299 7.83 -18.98 17.26
CA LEU A 299 8.73 -19.63 18.21
C LEU A 299 10.10 -18.96 18.22
N GLU A 300 10.73 -18.78 17.07
CA GLU A 300 12.03 -18.10 16.95
C GLU A 300 12.00 -16.67 17.55
N LYS A 301 10.89 -15.95 17.36
CA LYS A 301 10.72 -14.63 17.95
C LYS A 301 10.64 -14.69 19.48
N SER A 302 9.93 -15.68 20.04
CA SER A 302 9.82 -15.86 21.49
C SER A 302 11.16 -16.23 22.11
N GLU A 303 11.93 -17.13 21.51
CA GLU A 303 13.28 -17.52 21.95
C GLU A 303 14.24 -16.33 21.94
N THR A 304 14.19 -15.51 20.87
CA THR A 304 15.02 -14.30 20.76
C THR A 304 14.72 -13.31 21.89
N LEU A 305 13.44 -13.14 22.25
CA LEU A 305 13.03 -12.28 23.37
C LEU A 305 13.49 -12.81 24.72
N ILE A 306 13.34 -14.11 24.97
CA ILE A 306 13.79 -14.76 26.20
C ILE A 306 15.30 -14.60 26.36
N ASN A 307 16.10 -14.92 25.34
CA ASN A 307 17.54 -14.77 25.34
C ASN A 307 17.98 -13.32 25.60
N LYS A 308 17.30 -12.34 24.99
CA LYS A 308 17.58 -10.92 25.23
C LYS A 308 17.32 -10.53 26.69
N THR A 309 16.21 -10.99 27.27
CA THR A 309 15.85 -10.72 28.67
C THR A 309 16.85 -11.37 29.64
N VAL A 310 17.33 -12.59 29.36
CA VAL A 310 18.34 -13.27 30.15
C VAL A 310 19.69 -12.53 30.12
N ILE A 311 20.12 -12.04 28.96
CA ILE A 311 21.35 -11.27 28.80
C ILE A 311 21.26 -9.94 29.56
N ASP A 312 20.14 -9.23 29.44
CA ASP A 312 19.94 -7.93 30.13
C ASP A 312 19.90 -8.10 31.64
N ASN A 313 19.25 -9.15 32.15
CA ASN A 313 19.24 -9.47 33.59
C ASN A 313 20.62 -9.94 34.09
N GLY A 314 21.42 -10.64 33.28
CA GLY A 314 22.78 -11.04 33.59
C GLY A 314 23.77 -9.86 33.68
N ARG A 315 23.53 -8.78 32.92
CA ARG A 315 24.35 -7.55 32.96
C ARG A 315 24.01 -6.62 34.14
N GLN A 316 22.87 -6.82 34.79
CA GLN A 316 22.43 -6.02 35.94
C GLN A 316 22.81 -6.61 37.30
N ARG A 317 23.50 -7.76 37.31
CA ARG A 317 24.08 -8.31 38.54
C ARG A 317 25.51 -7.78 38.70
N PRO A 318 25.77 -7.00 39.79
CA PRO A 318 27.09 -6.43 40.05
C PRO A 318 28.17 -7.51 40.31
#